data_f7eb72ed40d8b613e2aad2eeb17167cf
#
_entry.id   f7eb72ed40d8b613e2aad2eeb17167cf
#
_cell.length_a   1.000
_cell.length_b   1.000
_cell.length_c   1.000
_cell.angle_alpha   90.00
_cell.angle_beta   90.00
_cell.angle_gamma   90.00
#
_symmetry.space_group_name_H-M   'P 1'
#
loop_
_entity.id
_entity.type
_entity.pdbx_description
1 polymer ?
#
loop_
_entity_poly.entity_id
_entity_poly.type
_entity_poly.pdbx_seq_one_letter_code
_entity_poly.pdbx_strand_id
1 'polypeptide(L)'
;FVVLKDRPFKESLLILLGIGLCVLFADQISSTLIKPWVGRLRPTHDPELMFQVRHIAGRAGQYGFVSSHAANTFAVATFMSLFFRHRVMTISLYMWATIVGISRIYLGVHFPLDVFCGALLGIVVGWSVFLVIRLFVSKLQKTPQLYYSSAYTVSGFLRDDIHIVLTALALTFLYA
;
A
#
# COMPACT_ATOMS: atom_id res chain seq x y z
N PHE A 1 -10.63 1.00 13.49
CA PHE A 1 -12.07 1.04 13.79
C PHE A 1 -12.85 0.19 12.79
N VAL A 2 -12.90 0.53 11.48
CA VAL A 2 -13.70 -0.17 10.45
C VAL A 2 -13.41 -1.67 10.38
N VAL A 3 -12.16 -2.08 10.55
CA VAL A 3 -11.76 -3.49 10.54
C VAL A 3 -12.20 -4.23 11.82
N LEU A 4 -12.32 -3.49 12.94
CA LEU A 4 -12.67 -4.07 14.26
C LEU A 4 -14.17 -4.13 14.51
N LYS A 5 -14.95 -3.28 13.84
CA LYS A 5 -16.38 -3.18 14.00
C LYS A 5 -17.07 -4.39 13.37
N ASP A 6 -18.01 -4.98 14.07
CA ASP A 6 -18.90 -6.05 13.62
C ASP A 6 -18.20 -7.35 13.13
N ARG A 7 -16.90 -7.54 13.51
CA ARG A 7 -16.14 -8.75 13.17
C ARG A 7 -15.59 -9.44 14.40
N PRO A 8 -15.42 -10.77 14.34
CA PRO A 8 -14.69 -11.50 15.38
C PRO A 8 -13.28 -10.96 15.56
N PHE A 9 -12.86 -10.75 16.80
CA PHE A 9 -11.54 -10.18 17.12
C PHE A 9 -10.37 -10.87 16.39
N LYS A 10 -10.44 -12.20 16.26
CA LYS A 10 -9.40 -13.00 15.56
C LYS A 10 -9.28 -12.64 14.07
N GLU A 11 -10.41 -12.41 13.39
CA GLU A 11 -10.41 -12.00 11.98
C GLU A 11 -9.83 -10.59 11.82
N SER A 12 -10.25 -9.67 12.68
CA SER A 12 -9.72 -8.30 12.70
C SER A 12 -8.22 -8.27 12.92
N LEU A 13 -7.72 -9.09 13.86
CA LEU A 13 -6.28 -9.20 14.13
C LEU A 13 -5.51 -9.74 12.91
N LEU A 14 -6.05 -10.73 12.19
CA LEU A 14 -5.43 -11.25 10.97
C LEU A 14 -5.37 -10.19 9.86
N ILE A 15 -6.40 -9.36 9.71
CA ILE A 15 -6.39 -8.27 8.73
C ILE A 15 -5.33 -7.23 9.08
N LEU A 16 -5.26 -6.82 10.34
CA LEU A 16 -4.24 -5.88 10.80
C LEU A 16 -2.82 -6.45 10.64
N LEU A 17 -2.64 -7.73 10.97
CA LEU A 17 -1.39 -8.45 10.71
C LEU A 17 -1.04 -8.43 9.20
N GLY A 18 -2.02 -8.66 8.34
CA GLY A 18 -1.85 -8.61 6.89
C GLY A 18 -1.35 -7.25 6.40
N ILE A 19 -1.89 -6.14 6.93
CA ILE A 19 -1.40 -4.79 6.61
C ILE A 19 0.07 -4.64 7.05
N GLY A 20 0.40 -5.06 8.27
CA GLY A 20 1.77 -5.03 8.79
C GLY A 20 2.73 -5.86 7.93
N LEU A 21 2.31 -7.06 7.51
CA LEU A 21 3.11 -7.93 6.63
C LEU A 21 3.31 -7.33 5.24
N CYS A 22 2.30 -6.63 4.68
CA CYS A 22 2.46 -5.93 3.40
C CYS A 22 3.60 -4.91 3.47
N VAL A 23 3.61 -4.07 4.50
CA VAL A 23 4.66 -3.05 4.68
C VAL A 23 6.01 -3.72 4.95
N LEU A 24 6.05 -4.72 5.85
CA LEU A 24 7.28 -5.42 6.19
C LEU A 24 7.93 -6.06 4.96
N PHE A 25 7.18 -6.87 4.20
CA PHE A 25 7.74 -7.57 3.04
C PHE A 25 8.09 -6.62 1.91
N ALA A 26 7.25 -5.64 1.60
CA ALA A 26 7.54 -4.66 0.56
C ALA A 26 8.78 -3.84 0.89
N ASP A 27 8.94 -3.42 2.15
CA ASP A 27 10.14 -2.69 2.58
C ASP A 27 11.38 -3.58 2.60
N GLN A 28 11.33 -4.77 3.19
CA GLN A 28 12.48 -5.67 3.25
C GLN A 28 12.95 -6.10 1.85
N ILE A 29 12.04 -6.47 0.96
CA ILE A 29 12.40 -6.86 -0.41
C ILE A 29 13.00 -5.66 -1.16
N SER A 30 12.38 -4.49 -1.08
CA SER A 30 12.87 -3.30 -1.78
C SER A 30 14.20 -2.79 -1.21
N SER A 31 14.30 -2.66 0.12
CA SER A 31 15.41 -1.98 0.78
C SER A 31 16.61 -2.88 1.03
N THR A 32 16.38 -4.13 1.41
CA THR A 32 17.44 -5.06 1.83
C THR A 32 17.93 -5.94 0.69
N LEU A 33 17.04 -6.31 -0.24
CA LEU A 33 17.41 -7.20 -1.34
C LEU A 33 17.69 -6.42 -2.63
N ILE A 34 16.70 -5.66 -3.14
CA ILE A 34 16.77 -5.09 -4.49
C ILE A 34 17.72 -3.90 -4.55
N LYS A 35 17.67 -2.95 -3.60
CA LYS A 35 18.51 -1.76 -3.65
C LYS A 35 20.01 -2.05 -3.62
N PRO A 36 20.54 -2.91 -2.74
CA PRO A 36 21.96 -3.25 -2.74
C PRO A 36 22.37 -4.03 -3.99
N TRP A 37 21.46 -4.91 -4.50
CA TRP A 37 21.75 -5.74 -5.67
C TRP A 37 21.83 -4.94 -6.96
N VAL A 38 20.92 -3.96 -7.16
CA VAL A 38 20.90 -3.13 -8.38
C VAL A 38 21.92 -1.98 -8.28
N GLY A 39 22.13 -1.42 -7.08
CA GLY A 39 23.12 -0.37 -6.85
C GLY A 39 22.86 0.95 -7.58
N ARG A 40 21.64 1.17 -8.14
CA ARG A 40 21.31 2.39 -8.88
C ARG A 40 21.24 3.59 -7.95
N LEU A 41 22.04 4.61 -8.23
CA LEU A 41 22.03 5.87 -7.49
C LEU A 41 20.69 6.60 -7.66
N ARG A 42 20.30 7.35 -6.63
CA ARG A 42 19.19 8.30 -6.71
C ARG A 42 19.57 9.53 -7.53
N PRO A 43 18.59 10.26 -8.13
CA PRO A 43 18.89 11.51 -8.84
C PRO A 43 19.72 12.50 -8.01
N THR A 44 19.50 12.54 -6.70
CA THR A 44 20.22 13.41 -5.75
C THR A 44 21.66 12.96 -5.44
N HIS A 45 22.06 11.76 -5.85
CA HIS A 45 23.42 11.19 -5.68
C HIS A 45 24.10 10.89 -7.01
N ASP A 46 23.39 11.08 -8.12
CA ASP A 46 23.93 10.90 -9.46
C ASP A 46 24.85 12.09 -9.80
N PRO A 47 26.14 11.86 -10.13
CA PRO A 47 27.11 12.94 -10.38
C PRO A 47 26.70 13.89 -11.51
N GLU A 48 25.95 13.41 -12.51
CA GLU A 48 25.51 14.21 -13.65
C GLU A 48 24.24 15.01 -13.36
N LEU A 49 23.37 14.50 -12.49
CA LEU A 49 22.05 15.05 -12.24
C LEU A 49 21.94 15.80 -10.90
N MET A 50 22.80 15.55 -9.93
CA MET A 50 22.68 16.09 -8.58
C MET A 50 22.63 17.62 -8.51
N PHE A 51 23.23 18.33 -9.48
CA PHE A 51 23.18 19.79 -9.55
C PHE A 51 21.93 20.33 -10.25
N GLN A 52 21.19 19.48 -10.98
CA GLN A 52 19.98 19.85 -11.70
C GLN A 52 18.71 19.49 -10.92
N VAL A 53 18.82 18.60 -9.95
CA VAL A 53 17.71 18.14 -9.14
C VAL A 53 17.49 19.04 -7.93
N ARG A 54 16.27 19.50 -7.74
CA ARG A 54 15.90 20.31 -6.59
C ARG A 54 15.91 19.48 -5.31
N HIS A 55 16.81 19.77 -4.39
CA HIS A 55 16.91 19.12 -3.09
C HIS A 55 15.84 19.67 -2.12
N ILE A 56 14.59 19.20 -2.22
CA ILE A 56 13.50 19.64 -1.36
C ILE A 56 13.44 18.80 -0.07
N ALA A 57 13.63 17.50 -0.20
CA ALA A 57 13.70 16.58 0.93
C ALA A 57 15.18 16.24 1.18
N GLY A 58 15.72 16.45 2.36
CA GLY A 58 17.11 16.18 2.69
C GLY A 58 17.70 14.90 2.06
N ARG A 59 18.99 14.65 2.23
CA ARG A 59 19.66 13.50 1.60
C ARG A 59 19.04 12.18 2.08
N ALA A 60 18.25 11.54 1.21
CA ALA A 60 17.79 10.17 1.39
C ALA A 60 18.97 9.19 1.16
N GLY A 61 18.80 7.91 1.48
CA GLY A 61 19.83 6.88 1.25
C GLY A 61 20.32 6.82 -0.21
N GLN A 62 21.51 6.28 -0.44
CA GLN A 62 22.24 6.33 -1.70
C GLN A 62 21.51 5.68 -2.88
N TYR A 63 20.93 4.50 -2.68
CA TYR A 63 20.30 3.73 -3.76
C TYR A 63 18.79 4.01 -3.90
N GLY A 64 18.32 4.12 -5.15
CA GLY A 64 16.96 4.50 -5.50
C GLY A 64 16.06 3.36 -5.97
N PHE A 65 16.59 2.39 -6.69
CA PHE A 65 15.79 1.33 -7.31
C PHE A 65 15.56 0.15 -6.37
N VAL A 66 14.34 -0.28 -6.10
CA VAL A 66 13.04 0.32 -6.44
C VAL A 66 12.58 1.29 -5.34
N SER A 67 11.53 2.09 -5.58
CA SER A 67 10.95 2.97 -4.56
C SER A 67 10.23 2.18 -3.48
N SER A 68 10.74 2.16 -2.25
CA SER A 68 10.08 1.49 -1.11
C SER A 68 8.76 2.16 -0.73
N HIS A 69 8.64 3.48 -0.87
CA HIS A 69 7.38 4.18 -0.63
C HIS A 69 6.29 3.73 -1.60
N ALA A 70 6.62 3.60 -2.89
CA ALA A 70 5.68 3.06 -3.87
C ALA A 70 5.34 1.59 -3.56
N ALA A 71 6.35 0.76 -3.25
CA ALA A 71 6.12 -0.64 -2.92
C ALA A 71 5.18 -0.79 -1.70
N ASN A 72 5.43 -0.06 -0.62
CA ASN A 72 4.62 -0.13 0.60
C ASN A 72 3.18 0.34 0.36
N THR A 73 2.99 1.49 -0.29
CA THR A 73 1.64 2.04 -0.50
C THR A 73 0.82 1.20 -1.47
N PHE A 74 1.41 0.70 -2.56
CA PHE A 74 0.73 -0.20 -3.49
C PHE A 74 0.45 -1.58 -2.88
N ALA A 75 1.32 -2.10 -1.98
CA ALA A 75 1.05 -3.34 -1.28
C ALA A 75 -0.18 -3.22 -0.37
N VAL A 76 -0.24 -2.17 0.43
CA VAL A 76 -1.40 -1.89 1.29
C VAL A 76 -2.65 -1.64 0.45
N ALA A 77 -2.56 -0.82 -0.61
CA ALA A 77 -3.69 -0.54 -1.50
C ALA A 77 -4.25 -1.81 -2.12
N THR A 78 -3.39 -2.70 -2.61
CA THR A 78 -3.81 -3.98 -3.21
C THR A 78 -4.47 -4.89 -2.17
N PHE A 79 -3.82 -5.10 -1.04
CA PHE A 79 -4.34 -5.93 0.05
C PHE A 79 -5.73 -5.46 0.50
N MET A 80 -5.86 -4.16 0.80
CA MET A 80 -7.13 -3.59 1.27
C MET A 80 -8.22 -3.61 0.19
N SER A 81 -7.87 -3.34 -1.07
CA SER A 81 -8.81 -3.41 -2.20
C SER A 81 -9.41 -4.80 -2.36
N LEU A 82 -8.59 -5.84 -2.25
CA LEU A 82 -9.02 -7.23 -2.33
C LEU A 82 -9.88 -7.64 -1.12
N PHE A 83 -9.62 -7.01 0.03
CA PHE A 83 -10.39 -7.25 1.25
C PHE A 83 -11.74 -6.55 1.24
N PHE A 84 -11.79 -5.24 0.94
CA PHE A 84 -13.04 -4.47 0.95
C PHE A 84 -13.97 -4.84 -0.21
N ARG A 85 -13.41 -5.20 -1.37
CA ARG A 85 -14.16 -5.52 -2.59
C ARG A 85 -15.20 -4.44 -2.94
N HIS A 86 -14.83 -3.18 -2.76
CA HIS A 86 -15.67 -2.03 -3.03
C HIS A 86 -14.98 -1.10 -4.04
N ARG A 87 -15.65 -0.83 -5.18
CA ARG A 87 -15.04 -0.15 -6.33
C ARG A 87 -14.48 1.23 -6.00
N VAL A 88 -15.26 2.06 -5.28
CA VAL A 88 -14.83 3.42 -4.93
C VAL A 88 -13.60 3.36 -4.00
N MET A 89 -13.62 2.47 -3.01
CA MET A 89 -12.47 2.26 -2.11
C MET A 89 -11.22 1.85 -2.88
N THR A 90 -11.35 0.90 -3.81
CA THR A 90 -10.23 0.45 -4.66
C THR A 90 -9.63 1.61 -5.43
N ILE A 91 -10.46 2.40 -6.11
CA ILE A 91 -10.00 3.57 -6.87
C ILE A 91 -9.29 4.57 -5.96
N SER A 92 -9.88 4.88 -4.80
CA SER A 92 -9.29 5.85 -3.85
C SER A 92 -7.95 5.39 -3.29
N LEU A 93 -7.82 4.09 -2.95
CA LEU A 93 -6.56 3.54 -2.44
C LEU A 93 -5.45 3.56 -3.49
N TYR A 94 -5.74 3.18 -4.73
CA TYR A 94 -4.76 3.24 -5.81
C TYR A 94 -4.42 4.68 -6.21
N MET A 95 -5.39 5.59 -6.19
CA MET A 95 -5.15 7.02 -6.39
C MET A 95 -4.20 7.57 -5.30
N TRP A 96 -4.47 7.27 -4.04
CA TRP A 96 -3.59 7.64 -2.93
C TRP A 96 -2.17 7.09 -3.13
N ALA A 97 -2.02 5.81 -3.42
CA ALA A 97 -0.71 5.20 -3.65
C ALA A 97 0.03 5.83 -4.84
N THR A 98 -0.69 6.18 -5.91
CA THR A 98 -0.13 6.85 -7.09
C THR A 98 0.37 8.26 -6.75
N ILE A 99 -0.41 9.05 -5.99
CA ILE A 99 -0.02 10.39 -5.57
C ILE A 99 1.24 10.34 -4.68
N VAL A 100 1.29 9.38 -3.75
CA VAL A 100 2.51 9.15 -2.94
C VAL A 100 3.69 8.77 -3.84
N GLY A 101 3.50 7.92 -4.84
CA GLY A 101 4.54 7.57 -5.81
C GLY A 101 5.04 8.77 -6.60
N ILE A 102 4.13 9.59 -7.16
CA ILE A 102 4.46 10.82 -7.91
C ILE A 102 5.19 11.81 -7.02
N SER A 103 4.80 11.96 -5.76
CA SER A 103 5.50 12.85 -4.82
C SER A 103 6.98 12.51 -4.68
N ARG A 104 7.38 11.23 -4.79
CA ARG A 104 8.79 10.81 -4.73
C ARG A 104 9.60 11.27 -5.94
N ILE A 105 8.95 11.32 -7.11
CA ILE A 105 9.54 11.87 -8.33
C ILE A 105 9.68 13.39 -8.20
N TYR A 106 8.62 14.06 -7.75
CA TYR A 106 8.61 15.51 -7.55
C TYR A 106 9.68 15.98 -6.54
N LEU A 107 9.90 15.22 -5.49
CA LEU A 107 10.96 15.48 -4.50
C LEU A 107 12.38 15.18 -5.02
N GLY A 108 12.52 14.67 -6.25
CA GLY A 108 13.82 14.35 -6.85
C GLY A 108 14.54 13.15 -6.24
N VAL A 109 13.86 12.35 -5.41
CA VAL A 109 14.50 11.22 -4.69
C VAL A 109 14.41 9.90 -5.44
N HIS A 110 13.57 9.81 -6.48
CA HIS A 110 13.39 8.62 -7.32
C HIS A 110 13.16 8.97 -8.78
N PHE A 111 13.65 8.11 -9.67
CA PHE A 111 13.28 8.14 -11.08
C PHE A 111 11.86 7.57 -11.27
N PRO A 112 11.15 7.95 -12.36
CA PRO A 112 9.83 7.38 -12.67
C PRO A 112 9.82 5.84 -12.71
N LEU A 113 10.89 5.24 -13.25
CA LEU A 113 11.03 3.78 -13.33
C LEU A 113 11.15 3.13 -11.94
N ASP A 114 11.81 3.78 -10.97
CA ASP A 114 11.92 3.28 -9.59
C ASP A 114 10.54 3.20 -8.94
N VAL A 115 9.69 4.18 -9.20
CA VAL A 115 8.32 4.25 -8.68
C VAL A 115 7.44 3.21 -9.37
N PHE A 116 7.52 3.08 -10.68
CA PHE A 116 6.76 2.11 -11.45
C PHE A 116 7.09 0.66 -11.03
N CYS A 117 8.37 0.31 -10.96
CA CYS A 117 8.80 -1.03 -10.52
C CYS A 117 8.47 -1.27 -9.03
N GLY A 118 8.55 -0.22 -8.19
CA GLY A 118 8.11 -0.29 -6.81
C GLY A 118 6.60 -0.58 -6.69
N ALA A 119 5.78 0.07 -7.52
CA ALA A 119 4.34 -0.17 -7.58
C ALA A 119 4.02 -1.62 -7.97
N LEU A 120 4.69 -2.16 -9.00
CA LEU A 120 4.52 -3.57 -9.40
C LEU A 120 4.92 -4.53 -8.28
N LEU A 121 6.06 -4.30 -7.63
CA LEU A 121 6.48 -5.08 -6.46
C LEU A 121 5.42 -5.04 -5.37
N GLY A 122 4.89 -3.85 -5.05
CA GLY A 122 3.85 -3.68 -4.06
C GLY A 122 2.58 -4.46 -4.39
N ILE A 123 2.12 -4.40 -5.65
CA ILE A 123 0.94 -5.17 -6.10
C ILE A 123 1.16 -6.67 -5.87
N VAL A 124 2.31 -7.21 -6.26
CA VAL A 124 2.64 -8.64 -6.09
C VAL A 124 2.66 -9.02 -4.60
N VAL A 125 3.33 -8.23 -3.76
CA VAL A 125 3.39 -8.47 -2.31
C VAL A 125 2.00 -8.40 -1.68
N GLY A 126 1.22 -7.35 -1.95
CA GLY A 126 -0.12 -7.17 -1.39
C GLY A 126 -1.08 -8.30 -1.79
N TRP A 127 -1.00 -8.76 -3.04
CA TRP A 127 -1.79 -9.90 -3.53
C TRP A 127 -1.37 -11.21 -2.84
N SER A 128 -0.06 -11.46 -2.72
CA SER A 128 0.46 -12.66 -2.06
C SER A 128 0.07 -12.73 -0.58
N VAL A 129 0.23 -11.63 0.15
CA VAL A 129 -0.19 -11.52 1.55
C VAL A 129 -1.70 -11.73 1.69
N PHE A 130 -2.50 -11.15 0.77
CA PHE A 130 -3.95 -11.35 0.77
C PHE A 130 -4.32 -12.82 0.62
N LEU A 131 -3.69 -13.57 -0.29
CA LEU A 131 -3.95 -15.00 -0.47
C LEU A 131 -3.68 -15.78 0.82
N VAL A 132 -2.53 -15.52 1.46
CA VAL A 132 -2.16 -16.20 2.71
C VAL A 132 -3.16 -15.87 3.83
N ILE A 133 -3.44 -14.59 4.07
CA ILE A 133 -4.37 -14.17 5.13
C ILE A 133 -5.79 -14.73 4.87
N ARG A 134 -6.25 -14.71 3.62
CA ARG A 134 -7.56 -15.27 3.25
C ARG A 134 -7.67 -16.77 3.60
N LEU A 135 -6.61 -17.57 3.41
CA LEU A 135 -6.61 -18.98 3.80
C LEU A 135 -6.83 -19.17 5.31
N PHE A 136 -6.21 -18.31 6.13
CA PHE A 136 -6.41 -18.36 7.58
C PHE A 136 -7.79 -17.87 8.00
N VAL A 137 -8.27 -16.77 7.43
CA VAL A 137 -9.61 -16.24 7.70
C VAL A 137 -10.69 -17.25 7.31
N SER A 138 -10.58 -17.90 6.15
CA SER A 138 -11.55 -18.90 5.69
C SER A 138 -11.65 -20.13 6.61
N LYS A 139 -10.55 -20.50 7.29
CA LYS A 139 -10.55 -21.57 8.29
C LYS A 139 -11.25 -21.17 9.59
N LEU A 140 -11.31 -19.89 9.93
CA LEU A 140 -11.99 -19.38 11.12
C LEU A 140 -13.50 -19.24 10.90
N GLN A 141 -13.91 -18.96 9.67
CA GLN A 141 -15.31 -18.82 9.30
C GLN A 141 -15.94 -20.21 9.07
N LYS A 142 -16.69 -20.71 10.05
CA LYS A 142 -17.38 -22.01 9.96
C LYS A 142 -18.56 -22.02 8.98
N THR A 143 -19.13 -20.86 8.65
CA THR A 143 -20.21 -20.69 7.68
C THR A 143 -19.97 -19.47 6.81
N PRO A 144 -20.17 -19.57 5.47
CA PRO A 144 -20.13 -18.40 4.60
C PRO A 144 -21.25 -17.45 5.00
N GLN A 145 -20.94 -16.31 5.57
CA GLN A 145 -21.94 -15.26 5.79
C GLN A 145 -22.21 -14.59 4.43
N LEU A 146 -23.31 -14.94 3.82
CA LEU A 146 -23.83 -14.28 2.64
C LEU A 146 -24.56 -13.00 3.09
N TYR A 147 -23.90 -11.85 2.95
CA TYR A 147 -24.51 -10.56 3.24
C TYR A 147 -25.37 -10.11 2.04
N TYR A 148 -26.67 -10.38 2.08
CA TYR A 148 -27.64 -10.00 1.03
C TYR A 148 -28.21 -8.58 1.20
N SER A 149 -27.79 -7.82 2.21
CA SER A 149 -28.29 -6.47 2.43
C SER A 149 -27.54 -5.44 1.57
N SER A 150 -28.29 -4.49 1.00
CA SER A 150 -27.71 -3.33 0.28
C SER A 150 -26.79 -2.46 1.17
N ALA A 151 -26.89 -2.59 2.49
CA ALA A 151 -26.07 -1.86 3.45
C ALA A 151 -24.64 -2.41 3.55
N TYR A 152 -24.37 -3.66 3.10
CA TYR A 152 -23.06 -4.28 3.21
C TYR A 152 -22.36 -4.46 1.87
N THR A 153 -21.04 -4.47 1.88
CA THR A 153 -20.23 -4.90 0.73
C THR A 153 -20.26 -6.42 0.63
N VAL A 154 -19.84 -6.97 -0.51
CA VAL A 154 -19.70 -8.43 -0.72
C VAL A 154 -18.77 -9.09 0.31
N SER A 155 -17.87 -8.35 0.89
CA SER A 155 -16.94 -8.79 1.96
C SER A 155 -17.44 -8.53 3.38
N GLY A 156 -18.68 -8.05 3.54
CA GLY A 156 -19.33 -7.86 4.83
C GLY A 156 -18.93 -6.60 5.59
N PHE A 157 -18.42 -5.57 4.91
CA PHE A 157 -18.25 -4.25 5.50
C PHE A 157 -19.48 -3.38 5.26
N LEU A 158 -19.89 -2.61 6.27
CA LEU A 158 -20.93 -1.59 6.10
C LEU A 158 -20.45 -0.54 5.08
N ARG A 159 -21.32 -0.19 4.14
CA ARG A 159 -20.99 0.82 3.12
C ARG A 159 -20.75 2.20 3.74
N ASP A 160 -21.45 2.53 4.81
CA ASP A 160 -21.28 3.79 5.54
C ASP A 160 -19.91 3.87 6.22
N ASP A 161 -19.36 2.75 6.69
CA ASP A 161 -18.02 2.71 7.28
C ASP A 161 -16.91 2.92 6.24
N ILE A 162 -17.17 2.64 4.97
CA ILE A 162 -16.25 2.95 3.87
C ILE A 162 -16.05 4.45 3.74
N HIS A 163 -17.08 5.26 3.95
CA HIS A 163 -16.97 6.71 3.92
C HIS A 163 -16.01 7.24 4.99
N ILE A 164 -15.91 6.58 6.15
CA ILE A 164 -14.95 6.95 7.21
C ILE A 164 -13.50 6.78 6.69
N VAL A 165 -13.22 5.66 6.02
CA VAL A 165 -11.88 5.42 5.45
C VAL A 165 -11.58 6.40 4.32
N LEU A 166 -12.56 6.67 3.46
CA LEU A 166 -12.42 7.65 2.37
C LEU A 166 -12.17 9.06 2.90
N THR A 167 -12.87 9.45 3.96
CA THR A 167 -12.65 10.74 4.63
C THR A 167 -11.26 10.81 5.25
N ALA A 168 -10.81 9.75 5.92
CA ALA A 168 -9.46 9.69 6.48
C ALA A 168 -8.39 9.81 5.39
N LEU A 169 -8.54 9.10 4.26
CA LEU A 169 -7.65 9.23 3.09
C LEU A 169 -7.66 10.65 2.53
N ALA A 170 -8.84 11.29 2.38
CA ALA A 170 -8.95 12.66 1.90
C ALA A 170 -8.23 13.65 2.84
N LEU A 171 -8.36 13.47 4.15
CA LEU A 171 -7.67 14.30 5.15
C LEU A 171 -6.14 14.17 5.05
N THR A 172 -5.59 13.00 4.69
CA THR A 172 -4.14 12.86 4.49
C THR A 172 -3.62 13.72 3.34
N PHE A 173 -4.48 14.09 2.36
CA PHE A 173 -4.10 15.00 1.29
C PHE A 173 -4.19 16.48 1.66
N LEU A 174 -5.01 16.82 2.64
CA LEU A 174 -5.15 18.21 3.10
C LEU A 174 -4.01 18.64 4.05
N TYR A 175 -3.37 17.65 4.72
CA TYR A 175 -2.30 17.89 5.69
C TYR A 175 -0.91 17.43 5.21
N ALA A 176 -0.79 16.92 3.97
CA ALA A 176 0.48 16.51 3.35
C ALA A 176 1.04 17.62 2.44
#